data_8d34795d5b90ec4558c207c605e43cc2
#
_entry.id   8d34795d5b90ec4558c207c605e43cc2
#
_cell.length_a   1.000
_cell.length_b   1.000
_cell.length_c   1.000
_cell.angle_alpha   90.00
_cell.angle_beta   90.00
_cell.angle_gamma   90.00
#
_symmetry.space_group_name_H-M   'P 1'
#
loop_
_entity.id
_entity.type
_entity.pdbx_description
1 polymer ?
#
loop_
_entity_poly.entity_id
_entity_poly.type
_entity_poly.pdbx_seq_one_letter_code
_entity_poly.pdbx_strand_id
1 'polypeptide(L)'
;MNWRLARLGACGDKYYIDITVSTVSTVAKAPNPDPNYPHQASLLQMGTPLEQVTFVVVDLETTGAQPGPDAITEFGAVRVRGGEILDEFGYLANPGTAVPAYITMLTGITTSMVASAPPLEEVLGDFMSWARLDEPDTVIVAHNARFDVSHLRSAAGAFGIDWPSVRV
;
A
#
# COMPACT_ATOMS: atom_id res chain seq x y z
N MET A 1 -12.80 13.00 1.06
CA MET A 1 -12.38 11.63 1.33
C MET A 1 -11.53 11.69 2.58
N ASN A 2 -12.07 11.28 3.73
CA ASN A 2 -11.34 11.32 5.00
C ASN A 2 -10.87 9.88 5.30
N TRP A 3 -9.58 9.65 5.15
CA TRP A 3 -8.93 8.43 5.60
C TRP A 3 -8.56 8.61 7.07
N ARG A 4 -9.05 7.76 7.93
CA ARG A 4 -8.52 7.62 9.30
C ARG A 4 -7.98 6.21 9.42
N LEU A 5 -6.67 6.11 9.54
CA LEU A 5 -6.02 4.93 10.10
C LEU A 5 -6.32 4.92 11.60
N ALA A 6 -7.14 4.00 12.04
CA ALA A 6 -7.37 3.77 13.45
C ALA A 6 -6.42 2.66 13.91
N ARG A 7 -5.50 2.99 14.82
CA ARG A 7 -4.69 2.00 15.51
C ARG A 7 -5.60 1.12 16.35
N LEU A 8 -5.54 -0.19 16.13
CA LEU A 8 -6.14 -1.15 17.03
C LEU A 8 -5.09 -1.66 18.01
N GLY A 9 -5.52 -1.71 19.28
CA GLY A 9 -4.71 -2.25 20.37
C GLY A 9 -4.42 -3.75 20.19
N ALA A 10 -3.25 -4.17 20.66
CA ALA A 10 -2.79 -5.54 20.64
C ALA A 10 -3.76 -6.47 21.41
N CYS A 11 -4.29 -7.47 20.72
CA CYS A 11 -4.90 -8.63 21.34
C CYS A 11 -4.36 -9.88 20.64
N GLY A 12 -3.32 -10.48 21.24
CA GLY A 12 -2.64 -11.65 20.69
C GLY A 12 -1.94 -11.35 19.36
N ASP A 13 -0.84 -11.97 19.05
CA ASP A 13 0.14 -11.80 17.97
C ASP A 13 -0.32 -11.37 16.55
N LYS A 14 -1.43 -10.63 16.44
CA LYS A 14 -1.95 -10.06 15.18
C LYS A 14 -2.31 -8.59 15.38
N TYR A 15 -1.66 -7.75 14.60
CA TYR A 15 -2.02 -6.35 14.44
C TYR A 15 -3.08 -6.25 13.34
N TYR A 16 -4.20 -5.58 13.62
CA TYR A 16 -5.24 -5.31 12.63
C TYR A 16 -5.19 -3.83 12.25
N ILE A 17 -5.15 -3.55 10.96
CA ILE A 17 -5.34 -2.22 10.42
C ILE A 17 -6.83 -2.07 10.13
N ASP A 18 -7.51 -1.19 10.86
CA ASP A 18 -8.91 -0.87 10.59
C ASP A 18 -8.98 0.18 9.46
N ILE A 19 -9.16 -0.29 8.24
CA ILE A 19 -9.38 0.58 7.09
C ILE A 19 -10.89 0.72 6.89
N THR A 20 -11.45 1.81 7.41
CA THR A 20 -12.84 2.16 7.13
C THR A 20 -12.93 2.72 5.70
N VAL A 21 -13.25 1.88 4.74
CA VAL A 21 -13.62 2.31 3.39
C VAL A 21 -15.05 2.85 3.46
N SER A 22 -15.20 4.17 3.49
CA SER A 22 -16.50 4.78 3.30
C SER A 22 -16.99 4.48 1.89
N THR A 23 -18.05 3.70 1.77
CA THR A 23 -18.70 3.34 0.51
C THR A 23 -18.86 4.56 -0.38
N VAL A 24 -18.21 4.56 -1.53
CA VAL A 24 -18.47 5.52 -2.60
C VAL A 24 -19.85 5.18 -3.12
N SER A 25 -20.83 6.04 -2.80
CA SER A 25 -22.17 5.97 -3.32
C SER A 25 -22.12 5.86 -4.84
N THR A 26 -22.71 4.79 -5.35
CA THR A 26 -23.15 4.56 -6.72
C THR A 26 -22.60 5.55 -7.77
N VAL A 27 -21.63 5.08 -8.53
CA VAL A 27 -21.29 5.74 -9.81
C VAL A 27 -22.56 5.73 -10.65
N ALA A 28 -23.10 6.90 -10.90
CA ALA A 28 -24.26 7.05 -11.77
C ALA A 28 -23.92 6.38 -13.10
N LYS A 29 -24.78 5.44 -13.53
CA LYS A 29 -24.69 4.78 -14.83
C LYS A 29 -24.48 5.86 -15.88
N ALA A 30 -23.38 5.78 -16.62
CA ALA A 30 -23.07 6.74 -17.68
C ALA A 30 -24.29 6.88 -18.62
N PRO A 31 -24.70 8.09 -19.00
CA PRO A 31 -25.79 8.28 -19.91
C PRO A 31 -25.49 7.55 -21.23
N ASN A 32 -26.53 6.93 -21.80
CA ASN A 32 -26.42 6.25 -23.11
C ASN A 32 -25.83 7.26 -24.11
N PRO A 33 -24.77 6.92 -24.87
CA PRO A 33 -24.13 7.86 -25.76
C PRO A 33 -25.14 8.38 -26.80
N ASP A 34 -25.18 9.71 -26.96
CA ASP A 34 -26.01 10.36 -27.97
C ASP A 34 -25.54 9.88 -29.36
N PRO A 35 -26.41 9.28 -30.18
CA PRO A 35 -26.04 8.80 -31.51
C PRO A 35 -25.52 9.89 -32.45
N ASN A 36 -25.75 11.17 -32.14
CA ASN A 36 -25.27 12.31 -32.89
C ASN A 36 -23.83 12.74 -32.54
N TYR A 37 -23.22 12.14 -31.47
CA TYR A 37 -21.85 12.41 -31.05
C TYR A 37 -21.01 11.13 -30.95
N PRO A 38 -20.72 10.46 -32.07
CA PRO A 38 -20.01 9.17 -32.08
C PRO A 38 -18.59 9.23 -31.50
N HIS A 39 -18.02 10.42 -31.35
CA HIS A 39 -16.66 10.59 -30.78
C HIS A 39 -16.62 10.48 -29.25
N GLN A 40 -17.75 10.54 -28.54
CA GLN A 40 -17.79 10.28 -27.08
C GLN A 40 -17.65 8.79 -26.74
N ALA A 41 -17.94 7.89 -27.69
CA ALA A 41 -17.74 6.46 -27.48
C ALA A 41 -16.26 6.07 -27.27
N SER A 42 -15.31 6.90 -27.73
CA SER A 42 -13.89 6.61 -27.61
C SER A 42 -13.31 6.81 -26.22
N LEU A 43 -13.94 7.63 -25.36
CA LEU A 43 -13.50 7.80 -23.96
C LEU A 43 -13.84 6.59 -23.09
N LEU A 44 -14.90 5.84 -23.42
CA LEU A 44 -15.27 4.60 -22.74
C LEU A 44 -14.37 3.40 -23.13
N GLN A 45 -13.57 3.54 -24.17
CA GLN A 45 -12.62 2.52 -24.63
C GLN A 45 -11.17 2.81 -24.19
N MET A 46 -10.94 3.90 -23.46
CA MET A 46 -9.61 4.29 -23.02
C MET A 46 -9.31 3.72 -21.62
N GLY A 47 -8.78 2.51 -21.61
CA GLY A 47 -8.21 1.89 -20.41
C GLY A 47 -9.10 0.84 -19.75
N THR A 48 -8.57 0.23 -18.70
CA THR A 48 -9.27 -0.75 -17.88
C THR A 48 -10.30 -0.04 -16.99
N PRO A 49 -11.58 -0.48 -16.95
CA PRO A 49 -12.56 0.05 -16.01
C PRO A 49 -12.07 -0.04 -14.56
N LEU A 50 -12.35 0.97 -13.74
CA LEU A 50 -11.85 1.02 -12.34
C LEU A 50 -12.29 -0.17 -11.48
N GLU A 51 -13.46 -0.74 -11.77
CA GLU A 51 -13.94 -1.95 -11.12
C GLU A 51 -13.08 -3.19 -11.43
N GLN A 52 -12.29 -3.14 -12.49
CA GLN A 52 -11.38 -4.21 -12.91
C GLN A 52 -9.93 -3.95 -12.51
N VAL A 53 -9.64 -2.76 -11.99
CA VAL A 53 -8.31 -2.39 -11.49
C VAL A 53 -8.18 -2.90 -10.05
N THR A 54 -7.04 -3.54 -9.77
CA THR A 54 -6.64 -3.89 -8.40
C THR A 54 -5.85 -2.74 -7.80
N PHE A 55 -6.34 -2.15 -6.73
CA PHE A 55 -5.63 -1.14 -5.97
C PHE A 55 -4.90 -1.81 -4.80
N VAL A 56 -3.60 -1.62 -4.73
CA VAL A 56 -2.77 -1.96 -3.57
C VAL A 56 -2.60 -0.68 -2.77
N VAL A 57 -3.44 -0.51 -1.76
CA VAL A 57 -3.36 0.64 -0.85
C VAL A 57 -2.33 0.31 0.21
N VAL A 58 -1.27 1.11 0.30
CA VAL A 58 -0.14 0.88 1.21
C VAL A 58 0.09 2.07 2.12
N ASP A 59 0.52 1.78 3.32
CA ASP A 59 1.01 2.72 4.32
C ASP A 59 2.20 2.09 5.04
N LEU A 60 3.32 2.81 5.11
CA LEU A 60 4.56 2.31 5.70
C LEU A 60 4.97 3.14 6.90
N GLU A 61 5.45 2.46 7.94
CA GLU A 61 6.22 3.11 9.00
C GLU A 61 7.71 2.83 8.79
N THR A 62 8.56 3.81 9.12
CA THR A 62 9.99 3.77 8.83
C THR A 62 10.80 4.31 10.01
N THR A 63 12.12 4.09 9.99
CA THR A 63 13.03 4.68 10.98
C THR A 63 13.29 6.17 10.74
N GLY A 64 12.83 6.73 9.61
CA GLY A 64 12.97 8.14 9.24
C GLY A 64 12.44 8.42 7.84
N ALA A 65 12.72 9.61 7.31
CA ALA A 65 12.09 10.10 6.09
C ALA A 65 12.91 9.88 4.81
N GLN A 66 14.14 9.37 4.90
CA GLN A 66 15.07 9.29 3.78
C GLN A 66 15.19 7.84 3.27
N PRO A 67 14.70 7.52 2.07
CA PRO A 67 14.89 6.21 1.48
C PRO A 67 16.39 5.86 1.34
N GLY A 68 16.74 4.66 1.74
CA GLY A 68 18.13 4.17 1.76
C GLY A 68 18.73 4.20 3.15
N PRO A 69 19.03 5.38 3.76
CA PRO A 69 19.46 5.46 5.15
C PRO A 69 18.41 4.99 6.14
N ASP A 70 17.14 5.27 5.87
CA ASP A 70 16.03 4.91 6.73
C ASP A 70 15.31 3.65 6.21
N ALA A 71 15.04 2.72 7.11
CA ALA A 71 14.47 1.43 6.78
C ALA A 71 13.00 1.31 7.20
N ILE A 72 12.25 0.45 6.52
CA ILE A 72 10.85 0.17 6.83
C ILE A 72 10.78 -0.66 8.12
N THR A 73 9.87 -0.29 9.01
CA THR A 73 9.60 -0.96 10.29
C THR A 73 8.24 -1.65 10.33
N GLU A 74 7.28 -1.20 9.53
CA GLU A 74 5.94 -1.78 9.42
C GLU A 74 5.40 -1.63 8.00
N PHE A 75 4.74 -2.68 7.56
CA PHE A 75 3.94 -2.70 6.33
C PHE A 75 2.47 -2.78 6.72
N GLY A 76 1.68 -1.85 6.22
CA GLY A 76 0.23 -1.94 6.23
C GLY A 76 -0.29 -1.83 4.81
N ALA A 77 -1.01 -2.83 4.32
CA ALA A 77 -1.56 -2.74 2.99
C ALA A 77 -2.85 -3.56 2.82
N VAL A 78 -3.68 -3.15 1.86
CA VAL A 78 -4.85 -3.91 1.44
C VAL A 78 -4.91 -3.93 -0.09
N ARG A 79 -5.40 -5.05 -0.64
CA ARG A 79 -5.77 -5.14 -2.05
C ARG A 79 -7.28 -4.96 -2.19
N VAL A 80 -7.67 -4.03 -3.04
CA VAL A 80 -9.09 -3.68 -3.28
C VAL A 80 -9.37 -3.78 -4.77
N ARG A 81 -10.51 -4.38 -5.15
CA ARG A 81 -10.99 -4.43 -6.52
C ARG A 81 -12.51 -4.40 -6.55
N GLY A 82 -13.09 -3.61 -7.44
CA GLY A 82 -14.55 -3.50 -7.54
C GLY A 82 -15.23 -2.96 -6.28
N GLY A 83 -14.47 -2.31 -5.39
CA GLY A 83 -14.96 -1.82 -4.09
C GLY A 83 -14.90 -2.85 -2.95
N GLU A 84 -14.40 -4.04 -3.21
CA GLU A 84 -14.25 -5.11 -2.21
C GLU A 84 -12.78 -5.27 -1.79
N ILE A 85 -12.55 -5.52 -0.50
CA ILE A 85 -11.23 -5.90 0.02
C ILE A 85 -11.00 -7.37 -0.33
N LEU A 86 -9.96 -7.62 -1.12
CA LEU A 86 -9.58 -8.97 -1.54
C LEU A 86 -8.69 -9.66 -0.50
N ASP A 87 -7.78 -8.88 0.11
CA ASP A 87 -6.76 -9.41 1.02
C ASP A 87 -6.06 -8.26 1.76
N GLU A 88 -5.42 -8.58 2.89
CA GLU A 88 -4.73 -7.63 3.75
C GLU A 88 -3.30 -8.11 4.05
N PHE A 89 -2.37 -7.16 4.18
CA PHE A 89 -0.98 -7.41 4.54
C PHE A 89 -0.58 -6.47 5.68
N GLY A 90 -0.29 -7.02 6.86
CA GLY A 90 0.06 -6.23 8.04
C GLY A 90 1.18 -6.91 8.82
N TYR A 91 2.42 -6.39 8.72
CA TYR A 91 3.59 -6.99 9.35
C TYR A 91 4.58 -5.94 9.84
N LEU A 92 5.10 -6.17 11.07
CA LEU A 92 6.34 -5.53 11.49
C LEU A 92 7.53 -6.17 10.78
N ALA A 93 8.53 -5.36 10.49
CA ALA A 93 9.80 -5.81 9.92
C ALA A 93 10.97 -5.35 10.79
N ASN A 94 11.96 -6.22 10.95
CA ASN A 94 13.20 -5.84 11.61
C ASN A 94 14.09 -5.05 10.63
N PRO A 95 14.31 -3.73 10.86
CA PRO A 95 15.12 -2.89 9.98
C PRO A 95 16.63 -3.14 10.13
N GLY A 96 17.06 -4.02 11.07
CA GLY A 96 18.46 -4.23 11.41
C GLY A 96 19.10 -3.09 12.20
N THR A 97 18.35 -2.05 12.54
CA THR A 97 18.82 -0.87 13.29
C THR A 97 17.83 -0.50 14.38
N ALA A 98 18.29 0.32 15.35
CA ALA A 98 17.40 0.84 16.37
C ALA A 98 16.42 1.86 15.80
N VAL A 99 15.18 1.84 16.29
CA VAL A 99 14.17 2.86 15.96
C VAL A 99 14.46 4.12 16.78
N PRO A 100 14.66 5.28 16.15
CA PRO A 100 14.89 6.53 16.86
C PRO A 100 13.74 6.88 17.80
N ALA A 101 14.06 7.47 18.96
CA ALA A 101 13.06 7.78 19.98
C ALA A 101 11.92 8.68 19.46
N TYR A 102 12.22 9.65 18.59
CA TYR A 102 11.21 10.52 18.01
C TYR A 102 10.27 9.77 17.05
N ILE A 103 10.77 8.74 16.34
CA ILE A 103 9.95 7.86 15.51
C ILE A 103 9.04 7.00 16.40
N THR A 104 9.59 6.43 17.50
CA THR A 104 8.76 5.70 18.49
C THR A 104 7.65 6.58 19.05
N MET A 105 7.91 7.86 19.31
CA MET A 105 6.87 8.80 19.77
C MET A 105 5.80 9.05 18.69
N LEU A 106 6.18 9.06 17.44
CA LEU A 106 5.27 9.31 16.32
C LEU A 106 4.45 8.07 15.97
N THR A 107 5.11 6.91 15.82
CA THR A 107 4.52 5.67 15.31
C THR A 107 4.08 4.71 16.41
N GLY A 108 4.67 4.82 17.63
CA GLY A 108 4.51 3.89 18.73
C GLY A 108 5.33 2.59 18.57
N ILE A 109 6.04 2.43 17.46
CA ILE A 109 6.89 1.27 17.19
C ILE A 109 8.20 1.46 17.95
N THR A 110 8.57 0.47 18.76
CA THR A 110 9.79 0.48 19.55
C THR A 110 10.86 -0.43 18.94
N THR A 111 12.13 -0.17 19.26
CA THR A 111 13.23 -1.07 18.88
C THR A 111 12.98 -2.52 19.32
N SER A 112 12.41 -2.74 20.52
CA SER A 112 12.13 -4.08 21.03
C SER A 112 11.05 -4.81 20.22
N MET A 113 10.05 -4.08 19.69
CA MET A 113 9.01 -4.67 18.85
C MET A 113 9.61 -5.18 17.53
N VAL A 114 10.38 -4.35 16.84
CA VAL A 114 10.97 -4.73 15.56
C VAL A 114 12.12 -5.73 15.71
N ALA A 115 12.82 -5.76 16.82
CA ALA A 115 13.89 -6.72 17.07
C ALA A 115 13.43 -8.18 17.07
N SER A 116 12.15 -8.44 17.42
CA SER A 116 11.53 -9.76 17.39
C SER A 116 10.77 -10.06 16.09
N ALA A 117 10.66 -9.08 15.18
CA ALA A 117 10.03 -9.25 13.89
C ALA A 117 10.95 -9.96 12.88
N PRO A 118 10.40 -10.56 11.81
CA PRO A 118 11.20 -11.09 10.72
C PRO A 118 12.11 -10.03 10.08
N PRO A 119 13.23 -10.42 9.48
CA PRO A 119 14.10 -9.50 8.74
C PRO A 119 13.32 -8.73 7.66
N LEU A 120 13.69 -7.45 7.44
CA LEU A 120 13.04 -6.62 6.41
C LEU A 120 13.08 -7.26 5.02
N GLU A 121 14.17 -7.93 4.67
CA GLU A 121 14.30 -8.65 3.38
C GLU A 121 13.20 -9.69 3.18
N GLU A 122 12.90 -10.48 4.21
CA GLU A 122 11.87 -11.52 4.18
C GLU A 122 10.48 -10.90 4.03
N VAL A 123 10.14 -9.92 4.89
CA VAL A 123 8.82 -9.25 4.84
C VAL A 123 8.61 -8.51 3.53
N LEU A 124 9.65 -7.89 2.98
CA LEU A 124 9.58 -7.21 1.69
C LEU A 124 9.36 -8.21 0.54
N GLY A 125 10.04 -9.36 0.57
CA GLY A 125 9.84 -10.44 -0.43
C GLY A 125 8.41 -10.95 -0.43
N ASP A 126 7.86 -11.19 0.77
CA ASP A 126 6.47 -11.60 0.96
C ASP A 126 5.50 -10.51 0.48
N PHE A 127 5.76 -9.24 0.80
CA PHE A 127 4.97 -8.10 0.32
C PHE A 127 4.95 -8.02 -1.21
N MET A 128 6.10 -8.13 -1.86
CA MET A 128 6.19 -8.06 -3.33
C MET A 128 5.39 -9.19 -3.99
N SER A 129 5.49 -10.40 -3.44
CA SER A 129 4.74 -11.57 -3.91
C SER A 129 3.22 -11.41 -3.70
N TRP A 130 2.82 -10.85 -2.56
CA TRP A 130 1.43 -10.60 -2.21
C TRP A 130 0.83 -9.46 -3.04
N ALA A 131 1.57 -8.36 -3.21
CA ALA A 131 1.09 -7.14 -3.86
C ALA A 131 0.85 -7.30 -5.37
N ARG A 132 1.57 -8.23 -6.03
CA ARG A 132 1.45 -8.51 -7.47
C ARG A 132 1.54 -7.26 -8.32
N LEU A 133 2.53 -6.43 -8.04
CA LEU A 133 2.71 -5.12 -8.69
C LEU A 133 3.09 -5.24 -10.18
N ASP A 134 3.47 -6.41 -10.64
CA ASP A 134 3.77 -6.75 -12.04
C ASP A 134 2.52 -7.03 -12.88
N GLU A 135 1.36 -7.23 -12.25
CA GLU A 135 0.10 -7.45 -12.98
C GLU A 135 -0.35 -6.15 -13.68
N PRO A 136 -0.81 -6.22 -14.96
CA PRO A 136 -1.03 -5.03 -15.79
C PRO A 136 -2.11 -4.08 -15.27
N ASP A 137 -3.08 -4.59 -14.50
CA ASP A 137 -4.19 -3.82 -13.95
C ASP A 137 -4.03 -3.59 -12.44
N THR A 138 -2.80 -3.64 -11.93
CA THR A 138 -2.47 -3.31 -10.55
C THR A 138 -1.92 -1.90 -10.45
N VAL A 139 -2.42 -1.14 -9.46
CA VAL A 139 -2.02 0.23 -9.15
C VAL A 139 -1.72 0.34 -7.67
N ILE A 140 -0.56 0.88 -7.32
CA ILE A 140 -0.21 1.19 -5.94
C ILE A 140 -0.80 2.55 -5.54
N VAL A 141 -1.36 2.62 -4.35
CA VAL A 141 -1.98 3.84 -3.80
C VAL A 141 -1.47 4.07 -2.39
N ALA A 142 -1.11 5.31 -2.06
CA ALA A 142 -0.77 5.71 -0.70
C ALA A 142 -1.16 7.18 -0.48
N HIS A 143 -1.23 7.61 0.79
CA HIS A 143 -1.50 9.03 1.12
C HIS A 143 -0.41 9.95 0.55
N ASN A 144 0.86 9.53 0.68
CA ASN A 144 2.01 10.19 0.07
C ASN A 144 2.81 9.15 -0.73
N ALA A 145 2.25 8.69 -1.84
CA ALA A 145 2.77 7.56 -2.61
C ALA A 145 4.25 7.71 -3.00
N ARG A 146 4.74 8.95 -3.16
CA ARG A 146 6.16 9.19 -3.41
C ARG A 146 7.03 8.72 -2.25
N PHE A 147 6.58 8.89 -1.01
CA PHE A 147 7.29 8.43 0.18
C PHE A 147 7.34 6.89 0.22
N ASP A 148 6.18 6.25 0.18
CA ASP A 148 6.06 4.80 0.33
C ASP A 148 6.77 4.07 -0.82
N VAL A 149 6.50 4.45 -2.06
CA VAL A 149 7.12 3.85 -3.25
C VAL A 149 8.64 4.04 -3.25
N SER A 150 9.15 5.18 -2.79
CA SER A 150 10.59 5.41 -2.74
C SER A 150 11.29 4.53 -1.69
N HIS A 151 10.66 4.29 -0.52
CA HIS A 151 11.19 3.38 0.50
C HIS A 151 11.13 1.92 0.03
N LEU A 152 10.02 1.48 -0.56
CA LEU A 152 9.89 0.14 -1.13
C LEU A 152 10.94 -0.13 -2.21
N ARG A 153 11.09 0.82 -3.15
CA ARG A 153 12.07 0.70 -4.24
C ARG A 153 13.50 0.67 -3.72
N SER A 154 13.81 1.53 -2.74
CA SER A 154 15.14 1.58 -2.13
C SER A 154 15.47 0.28 -1.40
N ALA A 155 14.52 -0.26 -0.63
CA ALA A 155 14.68 -1.53 0.07
C ALA A 155 14.83 -2.69 -0.93
N ALA A 156 14.00 -2.75 -1.98
CA ALA A 156 14.10 -3.76 -3.04
C ALA A 156 15.49 -3.75 -3.68
N GLY A 157 16.01 -2.56 -4.04
CA GLY A 157 17.35 -2.43 -4.59
C GLY A 157 18.47 -2.87 -3.65
N ALA A 158 18.32 -2.62 -2.34
CA ALA A 158 19.30 -3.03 -1.33
C ALA A 158 19.40 -4.56 -1.18
N PHE A 159 18.28 -5.28 -1.35
CA PHE A 159 18.21 -6.74 -1.25
C PHE A 159 18.25 -7.46 -2.60
N GLY A 160 18.46 -6.74 -3.71
CA GLY A 160 18.50 -7.34 -5.05
C GLY A 160 17.16 -7.90 -5.52
N ILE A 161 16.06 -7.38 -4.96
CA ILE A 161 14.69 -7.74 -5.39
C ILE A 161 14.33 -6.85 -6.58
N ASP A 162 13.88 -7.48 -7.67
CA ASP A 162 13.46 -6.75 -8.87
C ASP A 162 12.25 -5.87 -8.58
N TRP A 163 12.37 -4.58 -8.91
CA TRP A 163 11.26 -3.64 -8.80
C TRP A 163 10.53 -3.53 -10.14
N PRO A 164 9.25 -3.94 -10.23
CA PRO A 164 8.50 -3.89 -11.47
C PRO A 164 8.18 -2.45 -11.90
N SER A 165 7.73 -2.30 -13.15
CA SER A 165 7.17 -1.04 -13.63
C SER A 165 5.77 -0.87 -13.06
N VAL A 166 5.64 -0.14 -11.97
CA VAL A 166 4.36 0.07 -11.27
C VAL A 166 3.67 1.35 -11.72
N ARG A 167 2.33 1.31 -11.73
CA ARG A 167 1.48 2.50 -11.81
C ARG A 167 1.23 3.02 -10.38
N VAL A 168 1.25 4.33 -10.22
CA VAL A 168 1.05 5.03 -8.93
C VAL A 168 -0.05 6.06 -9.11
#